data_d5c46c7f222afed3a1c650f3c2866a42
#
_entry.id   d5c46c7f222afed3a1c650f3c2866a42
#
_cell.length_a   1.000
_cell.length_b   1.000
_cell.length_c   1.000
_cell.angle_alpha   90.00
_cell.angle_beta   90.00
_cell.angle_gamma   90.00
#
_symmetry.space_group_name_H-M   'P 1'
#
loop_
_entity.id
_entity.type
_entity.pdbx_description
1 polymer ?
#
loop_
_entity_poly.entity_id
_entity_poly.type
_entity_poly.pdbx_seq_one_letter_code
_entity_poly.pdbx_strand_id
1 'polypeptide(L)'
;MKKMHRQVFISILTLALVTAFSGVAAAADIPIGGIMDTTGATSDVGKDYAIGMEEAIKYINDQGGVNGKRIKYTWFDYGYRIPEAITKYNLLKRLGVVAIMGWGTGDTEALSPTVNKDQMPYVSASYSAHLTDPKKTPYNLFFSSDYSTNARACLTAWFDKKWPTKPDYKKRKPRLACSYMFASPYASAPIKAIKDHAALLGFDVGDDQDVSLFALDTKSQIMALKKFEPDVLWHGNTTMSVSATMRDAFALGLKADHIINNWGFDENLPRLAGEAAEGAMGATPCAFYGQSFKNMDVVVASAKKFSPAVPQEKRLIRTVQAWGNALVLWEAMKRADKAGDLTGPGIMKIGFETLSNFDIGLGASPITFTPTDHRPATGCLVQEWKGGKFQTVSHVDLKQRWPDKWAKDWFGW
;
A
#
# COMPACT_ATOMS: atom_id res chain seq x y z
N MET A 1 43.78 -81.95 -50.15
CA MET A 1 44.24 -80.55 -50.33
C MET A 1 43.08 -79.69 -50.77
N LYS A 2 42.40 -78.99 -49.88
CA LYS A 2 41.53 -77.80 -50.16
C LYS A 2 41.36 -77.08 -48.85
N LYS A 3 41.91 -75.90 -48.70
CA LYS A 3 41.74 -74.99 -47.57
C LYS A 3 40.34 -74.32 -47.71
N MET A 4 39.53 -74.47 -46.68
CA MET A 4 38.24 -73.79 -46.54
C MET A 4 38.42 -72.54 -45.73
N HIS A 5 38.24 -71.41 -46.32
CA HIS A 5 38.25 -70.09 -45.66
C HIS A 5 36.92 -69.85 -44.96
N ARG A 6 36.99 -69.67 -43.65
CA ARG A 6 35.85 -69.32 -42.81
C ARG A 6 35.81 -67.80 -42.69
N GLN A 7 34.83 -67.13 -43.39
CA GLN A 7 34.58 -65.70 -43.22
C GLN A 7 33.73 -65.51 -41.97
N VAL A 8 34.26 -64.72 -41.03
CA VAL A 8 33.53 -64.25 -39.84
C VAL A 8 32.87 -62.93 -40.22
N PHE A 9 31.55 -62.89 -40.28
CA PHE A 9 30.78 -61.62 -40.38
C PHE A 9 30.71 -60.99 -38.97
N ILE A 10 31.40 -59.86 -38.77
CA ILE A 10 31.20 -58.99 -37.59
C ILE A 10 30.08 -58.00 -37.93
N SER A 11 28.90 -58.21 -37.35
CA SER A 11 27.79 -57.25 -37.40
C SER A 11 28.08 -56.18 -36.34
N ILE A 12 28.43 -54.96 -36.78
CA ILE A 12 28.54 -53.80 -35.91
C ILE A 12 27.12 -53.21 -35.77
N LEU A 13 26.52 -53.45 -34.60
CA LEU A 13 25.24 -52.84 -34.20
C LEU A 13 25.52 -51.42 -33.70
N THR A 14 25.34 -50.39 -34.55
CA THR A 14 25.43 -48.98 -34.16
C THR A 14 24.15 -48.60 -33.44
N LEU A 15 24.23 -48.56 -32.10
CA LEU A 15 23.17 -48.03 -31.25
C LEU A 15 23.20 -46.48 -31.34
N ALA A 16 22.35 -45.92 -32.16
CA ALA A 16 22.14 -44.45 -32.22
C ALA A 16 21.39 -44.01 -30.95
N LEU A 17 22.11 -43.43 -29.98
CA LEU A 17 21.55 -42.80 -28.80
C LEU A 17 20.95 -41.45 -29.25
N VAL A 18 19.67 -41.42 -29.57
CA VAL A 18 18.91 -40.17 -29.80
C VAL A 18 18.67 -39.52 -28.45
N THR A 19 19.59 -38.67 -28.00
CA THR A 19 19.34 -37.75 -26.90
C THR A 19 18.30 -36.74 -27.37
N ALA A 20 17.02 -37.01 -27.06
CA ALA A 20 15.98 -36.01 -27.17
C ALA A 20 16.32 -34.87 -26.17
N PHE A 21 17.03 -33.86 -26.63
CA PHE A 21 17.03 -32.57 -25.97
C PHE A 21 15.60 -32.03 -26.08
N SER A 22 14.76 -32.35 -25.10
CA SER A 22 13.54 -31.62 -24.85
C SER A 22 13.97 -30.21 -24.48
N GLY A 23 14.14 -29.35 -25.47
CA GLY A 23 14.30 -27.93 -25.24
C GLY A 23 13.06 -27.49 -24.44
N VAL A 24 13.23 -27.28 -23.15
CA VAL A 24 12.21 -26.58 -22.36
C VAL A 24 12.12 -25.22 -22.98
N ALA A 25 11.10 -25.02 -23.85
CA ALA A 25 10.79 -23.69 -24.36
C ALA A 25 10.68 -22.78 -23.13
N ALA A 26 11.54 -21.80 -23.03
CA ALA A 26 11.46 -20.83 -21.93
C ALA A 26 10.04 -20.26 -21.95
N ALA A 27 9.31 -20.43 -20.85
CA ALA A 27 7.96 -19.89 -20.76
C ALA A 27 8.02 -18.37 -20.99
N ALA A 28 7.08 -17.84 -21.80
CA ALA A 28 7.05 -16.42 -22.10
C ALA A 28 6.94 -15.59 -20.82
N ASP A 29 7.67 -14.49 -20.77
CA ASP A 29 7.59 -13.53 -19.66
C ASP A 29 6.16 -13.00 -19.51
N ILE A 30 5.73 -12.77 -18.28
CA ILE A 30 4.45 -12.15 -17.96
C ILE A 30 4.65 -10.64 -17.86
N PRO A 31 4.12 -9.85 -18.80
CA PRO A 31 4.27 -8.40 -18.75
C PRO A 31 3.32 -7.80 -17.71
N ILE A 32 3.84 -7.03 -16.75
CA ILE A 32 3.06 -6.19 -15.84
C ILE A 32 3.54 -4.75 -15.91
N GLY A 33 2.62 -3.81 -15.70
CA GLY A 33 2.87 -2.38 -15.76
C GLY A 33 3.02 -1.72 -14.41
N GLY A 34 3.57 -0.49 -14.40
CA GLY A 34 3.57 0.39 -13.24
C GLY A 34 3.38 1.84 -13.62
N ILE A 35 2.63 2.59 -12.80
CA ILE A 35 2.48 4.05 -12.91
C ILE A 35 2.78 4.60 -11.52
N MET A 36 3.90 5.36 -11.39
CA MET A 36 4.44 5.81 -10.11
C MET A 36 4.66 7.32 -10.13
N ASP A 37 4.65 7.95 -8.96
CA ASP A 37 5.09 9.33 -8.81
C ASP A 37 6.46 9.39 -8.13
N THR A 38 7.47 9.73 -8.92
CA THR A 38 8.85 9.89 -8.42
C THR A 38 9.38 11.31 -8.59
N THR A 39 8.63 12.20 -9.26
CA THR A 39 9.04 13.58 -9.53
C THR A 39 7.99 14.63 -9.14
N GLY A 40 6.75 14.24 -8.88
CA GLY A 40 5.63 15.13 -8.60
C GLY A 40 5.37 15.38 -7.12
N ALA A 41 4.11 15.73 -6.83
CA ALA A 41 3.65 16.23 -5.53
C ALA A 41 3.79 15.23 -4.38
N THR A 42 3.87 13.94 -4.65
CA THR A 42 3.99 12.87 -3.65
C THR A 42 5.31 12.09 -3.79
N SER A 43 6.29 12.68 -4.48
CA SER A 43 7.59 12.04 -4.72
C SER A 43 8.42 11.82 -3.46
N ASP A 44 8.11 12.54 -2.37
CA ASP A 44 8.71 12.35 -1.04
C ASP A 44 8.47 10.94 -0.47
N VAL A 45 7.34 10.32 -0.85
CA VAL A 45 6.96 8.96 -0.48
C VAL A 45 6.99 7.98 -1.67
N GLY A 46 6.84 8.47 -2.89
CA GLY A 46 6.76 7.66 -4.10
C GLY A 46 8.08 7.05 -4.55
N LYS A 47 9.20 7.75 -4.32
CA LYS A 47 10.54 7.25 -4.71
C LYS A 47 10.91 5.95 -4.02
N ASP A 48 10.76 5.88 -2.70
CA ASP A 48 11.09 4.66 -1.95
C ASP A 48 10.13 3.51 -2.27
N TYR A 49 8.85 3.82 -2.51
CA TYR A 49 7.87 2.84 -2.96
C TYR A 49 8.24 2.24 -4.33
N ALA A 50 8.64 3.07 -5.31
CA ALA A 50 9.03 2.59 -6.64
C ALA A 50 10.25 1.67 -6.56
N ILE A 51 11.26 2.02 -5.75
CA ILE A 51 12.44 1.18 -5.50
C ILE A 51 12.01 -0.15 -4.86
N GLY A 52 11.16 -0.10 -3.83
CA GLY A 52 10.65 -1.30 -3.15
C GLY A 52 9.87 -2.22 -4.08
N MET A 53 9.11 -1.65 -5.03
CA MET A 53 8.39 -2.42 -6.05
C MET A 53 9.34 -3.17 -6.99
N GLU A 54 10.38 -2.51 -7.48
CA GLU A 54 11.39 -3.18 -8.31
C GLU A 54 12.11 -4.32 -7.56
N GLU A 55 12.42 -4.09 -6.27
CA GLU A 55 13.05 -5.11 -5.41
C GLU A 55 12.14 -6.32 -5.21
N ALA A 56 10.85 -6.08 -4.94
CA ALA A 56 9.86 -7.14 -4.80
C ALA A 56 9.72 -7.97 -6.08
N ILE A 57 9.66 -7.33 -7.24
CA ILE A 57 9.58 -8.03 -8.54
C ILE A 57 10.85 -8.85 -8.82
N LYS A 58 12.03 -8.30 -8.53
CA LYS A 58 13.31 -9.04 -8.67
C LYS A 58 13.33 -10.25 -7.75
N TYR A 59 12.91 -10.09 -6.49
CA TYR A 59 12.78 -11.20 -5.55
C TYR A 59 11.80 -12.27 -6.05
N ILE A 60 10.62 -11.87 -6.50
CA ILE A 60 9.62 -12.79 -7.06
C ILE A 60 10.21 -13.60 -8.21
N ASN A 61 10.95 -12.96 -9.10
CA ASN A 61 11.63 -13.62 -10.21
C ASN A 61 12.72 -14.59 -9.75
N ASP A 62 13.46 -14.24 -8.70
CA ASP A 62 14.45 -15.15 -8.08
C ASP A 62 13.80 -16.36 -7.39
N GLN A 63 12.55 -16.23 -6.94
CA GLN A 63 11.74 -17.34 -6.42
C GLN A 63 11.04 -18.17 -7.51
N GLY A 64 11.41 -17.98 -8.78
CA GLY A 64 10.83 -18.72 -9.91
C GLY A 64 9.63 -18.04 -10.56
N GLY A 65 9.33 -16.79 -10.24
CA GLY A 65 8.27 -15.99 -10.85
C GLY A 65 6.87 -16.54 -10.57
N VAL A 66 6.02 -16.52 -11.56
CA VAL A 66 4.66 -17.07 -11.51
C VAL A 66 4.69 -18.48 -12.11
N ASN A 67 4.79 -19.51 -11.27
CA ASN A 67 4.83 -20.92 -11.66
C ASN A 67 5.88 -21.22 -12.76
N GLY A 68 7.09 -20.65 -12.63
CA GLY A 68 8.20 -20.82 -13.57
C GLY A 68 8.26 -19.76 -14.67
N LYS A 69 7.32 -18.83 -14.76
CA LYS A 69 7.30 -17.72 -15.73
C LYS A 69 7.81 -16.45 -15.08
N ARG A 70 8.77 -15.77 -15.70
CA ARG A 70 9.31 -14.52 -15.17
C ARG A 70 8.32 -13.37 -15.34
N ILE A 71 8.32 -12.43 -14.41
CA ILE A 71 7.60 -11.16 -14.54
C ILE A 71 8.50 -10.16 -15.26
N LYS A 72 8.02 -9.58 -16.36
CA LYS A 72 8.62 -8.43 -17.03
C LYS A 72 7.91 -7.17 -16.56
N TYR A 73 8.53 -6.44 -15.64
CA TYR A 73 7.97 -5.21 -15.08
C TYR A 73 8.43 -3.98 -15.87
N THR A 74 7.49 -3.17 -16.33
CA THR A 74 7.73 -1.89 -17.00
C THR A 74 6.92 -0.80 -16.34
N TRP A 75 7.56 0.23 -15.82
CA TRP A 75 6.85 1.32 -15.15
C TRP A 75 7.26 2.70 -15.67
N PHE A 76 6.39 3.68 -15.43
CA PHE A 76 6.58 5.07 -15.85
C PHE A 76 6.28 6.02 -14.69
N ASP A 77 7.09 7.07 -14.59
CA ASP A 77 6.78 8.23 -13.77
C ASP A 77 5.72 9.09 -14.46
N TYR A 78 4.70 9.53 -13.73
CA TYR A 78 3.65 10.40 -14.25
C TYR A 78 3.60 11.78 -13.58
N GLY A 79 4.50 12.05 -12.60
CA GLY A 79 4.63 13.35 -11.95
C GLY A 79 3.38 13.81 -11.21
N TYR A 80 2.57 12.88 -10.71
CA TYR A 80 1.29 13.11 -10.02
C TYR A 80 0.26 13.91 -10.85
N ARG A 81 0.32 13.78 -12.19
CA ARG A 81 -0.57 14.47 -13.14
C ARG A 81 -1.52 13.49 -13.81
N ILE A 82 -2.84 13.63 -13.58
CA ILE A 82 -3.87 12.70 -14.09
C ILE A 82 -3.78 12.51 -15.62
N PRO A 83 -3.63 13.54 -16.47
CA PRO A 83 -3.50 13.35 -17.92
C PRO A 83 -2.29 12.47 -18.30
N GLU A 84 -1.19 12.62 -17.57
CA GLU A 84 0.01 11.77 -17.78
C GLU A 84 -0.26 10.33 -17.36
N ALA A 85 -0.95 10.10 -16.23
CA ALA A 85 -1.33 8.77 -15.80
C ALA A 85 -2.17 8.05 -16.87
N ILE A 86 -3.14 8.73 -17.48
CA ILE A 86 -3.97 8.21 -18.57
C ILE A 86 -3.08 7.87 -19.79
N THR A 87 -2.14 8.73 -20.13
CA THR A 87 -1.19 8.49 -21.23
C THR A 87 -0.33 7.25 -20.96
N LYS A 88 0.22 7.11 -19.73
CA LYS A 88 1.05 5.96 -19.34
C LYS A 88 0.24 4.66 -19.29
N TYR A 89 -1.01 4.71 -18.79
CA TYR A 89 -1.93 3.58 -18.81
C TYR A 89 -2.13 3.05 -20.24
N ASN A 90 -2.45 3.93 -21.20
CA ASN A 90 -2.64 3.55 -22.59
C ASN A 90 -1.36 2.98 -23.22
N LEU A 91 -0.18 3.46 -22.82
CA LEU A 91 1.10 2.91 -23.27
C LEU A 91 1.31 1.49 -22.73
N LEU A 92 1.08 1.27 -21.43
CA LEU A 92 1.19 -0.05 -20.81
C LEU A 92 0.22 -1.05 -21.43
N LYS A 93 -1.02 -0.62 -21.72
CA LYS A 93 -2.01 -1.45 -22.40
C LYS A 93 -1.51 -1.90 -23.79
N ARG A 94 -0.88 -1.00 -24.57
CA ARG A 94 -0.27 -1.37 -25.86
C ARG A 94 0.92 -2.33 -25.73
N LEU A 95 1.61 -2.33 -24.58
CA LEU A 95 2.66 -3.30 -24.28
C LEU A 95 2.11 -4.68 -23.85
N GLY A 96 0.79 -4.84 -23.79
CA GLY A 96 0.14 -6.12 -23.50
C GLY A 96 0.25 -6.54 -22.04
N VAL A 97 0.37 -5.59 -21.10
CA VAL A 97 0.43 -5.94 -19.67
C VAL A 97 -0.87 -6.59 -19.19
N VAL A 98 -0.76 -7.58 -18.30
CA VAL A 98 -1.90 -8.33 -17.75
C VAL A 98 -2.41 -7.75 -16.42
N ALA A 99 -1.62 -6.90 -15.78
CA ALA A 99 -1.96 -6.17 -14.56
C ALA A 99 -1.11 -4.90 -14.44
N ILE A 100 -1.57 -3.93 -13.68
CA ILE A 100 -0.85 -2.66 -13.45
C ILE A 100 -0.75 -2.38 -11.95
N MET A 101 0.45 -1.96 -11.52
CA MET A 101 0.72 -1.39 -10.20
C MET A 101 0.51 0.12 -10.29
N GLY A 102 -0.52 0.63 -9.60
CA GLY A 102 -0.88 2.05 -9.60
C GLY A 102 -0.34 2.81 -8.40
N TRP A 103 -0.57 4.14 -8.39
CA TRP A 103 -0.06 5.00 -7.33
C TRP A 103 -1.15 5.83 -6.64
N GLY A 104 -1.45 7.01 -7.14
CA GLY A 104 -2.22 8.03 -6.45
C GLY A 104 -3.73 7.81 -6.46
N THR A 105 -4.44 8.53 -5.59
CA THR A 105 -5.90 8.39 -5.50
C THR A 105 -6.61 9.06 -6.68
N GLY A 106 -6.21 10.29 -7.02
CA GLY A 106 -6.87 11.02 -8.11
C GLY A 106 -6.72 10.36 -9.48
N ASP A 107 -5.53 9.83 -9.78
CA ASP A 107 -5.28 9.10 -11.03
C ASP A 107 -5.95 7.72 -11.03
N THR A 108 -5.94 6.99 -9.90
CA THR A 108 -6.62 5.70 -9.79
C THR A 108 -8.13 5.85 -9.98
N GLU A 109 -8.77 6.84 -9.33
CA GLU A 109 -10.20 7.11 -9.48
C GLU A 109 -10.54 7.55 -10.91
N ALA A 110 -9.72 8.42 -11.52
CA ALA A 110 -9.91 8.85 -12.91
C ALA A 110 -9.75 7.72 -13.93
N LEU A 111 -8.84 6.78 -13.68
CA LEU A 111 -8.61 5.60 -14.51
C LEU A 111 -9.64 4.50 -14.30
N SER A 112 -10.30 4.43 -13.14
CA SER A 112 -11.18 3.33 -12.76
C SER A 112 -12.24 2.95 -13.79
N PRO A 113 -12.97 3.89 -14.45
CA PRO A 113 -13.91 3.53 -15.51
C PRO A 113 -13.25 2.81 -16.70
N THR A 114 -12.04 3.25 -17.09
CA THR A 114 -11.27 2.64 -18.18
C THR A 114 -10.71 1.27 -17.77
N VAL A 115 -10.16 1.19 -16.58
CA VAL A 115 -9.66 -0.05 -15.95
C VAL A 115 -10.76 -1.12 -15.91
N ASN A 116 -11.96 -0.74 -15.48
CA ASN A 116 -13.12 -1.66 -15.43
C ASN A 116 -13.56 -2.11 -16.83
N LYS A 117 -13.63 -1.19 -17.79
CA LYS A 117 -13.96 -1.51 -19.18
C LYS A 117 -12.95 -2.46 -19.82
N ASP A 118 -11.68 -2.23 -19.56
CA ASP A 118 -10.57 -3.02 -20.09
C ASP A 118 -10.35 -4.32 -19.31
N GLN A 119 -11.05 -4.52 -18.19
CA GLN A 119 -10.91 -5.65 -17.28
C GLN A 119 -9.46 -5.83 -16.81
N MET A 120 -8.77 -4.72 -16.52
CA MET A 120 -7.37 -4.66 -16.17
C MET A 120 -7.19 -4.65 -14.64
N PRO A 121 -6.67 -5.70 -13.99
CA PRO A 121 -6.35 -5.66 -12.57
C PRO A 121 -5.39 -4.50 -12.27
N TYR A 122 -5.86 -3.57 -11.44
CA TYR A 122 -5.14 -2.35 -11.07
C TYR A 122 -4.90 -2.32 -9.58
N VAL A 123 -3.69 -2.74 -9.16
CA VAL A 123 -3.28 -2.80 -7.75
C VAL A 123 -2.58 -1.50 -7.40
N SER A 124 -3.28 -0.60 -6.71
CA SER A 124 -2.76 0.75 -6.47
C SER A 124 -2.22 0.95 -5.05
N ALA A 125 -1.39 1.97 -4.88
CA ALA A 125 -1.02 2.53 -3.60
C ALA A 125 -2.09 3.49 -3.06
N SER A 126 -3.16 3.73 -3.81
CA SER A 126 -4.36 4.39 -3.30
C SER A 126 -5.19 3.40 -2.48
N TYR A 127 -5.35 3.68 -1.21
CA TYR A 127 -6.20 2.92 -0.30
C TYR A 127 -7.54 3.63 -0.08
N SER A 128 -8.06 4.31 -1.12
CA SER A 128 -9.37 4.99 -1.04
C SER A 128 -10.48 3.96 -0.83
N ALA A 129 -11.35 4.18 0.16
CA ALA A 129 -12.50 3.33 0.41
C ALA A 129 -13.46 3.27 -0.79
N HIS A 130 -13.48 4.31 -1.64
CA HIS A 130 -14.28 4.35 -2.87
C HIS A 130 -13.91 3.24 -3.87
N LEU A 131 -12.72 2.65 -3.76
CA LEU A 131 -12.20 1.60 -4.63
C LEU A 131 -12.54 0.18 -4.14
N THR A 132 -13.31 0.05 -3.05
CA THR A 132 -13.56 -1.25 -2.40
C THR A 132 -14.92 -1.88 -2.74
N ASP A 133 -15.77 -1.16 -3.48
CA ASP A 133 -17.07 -1.67 -3.94
C ASP A 133 -16.92 -2.37 -5.30
N PRO A 134 -16.94 -3.71 -5.38
CA PRO A 134 -16.75 -4.43 -6.65
C PRO A 134 -17.86 -4.19 -7.66
N LYS A 135 -19.01 -3.64 -7.25
CA LYS A 135 -20.06 -3.23 -8.20
C LYS A 135 -19.70 -1.96 -8.97
N LYS A 136 -18.85 -1.12 -8.39
CA LYS A 136 -18.43 0.17 -8.99
C LYS A 136 -17.03 0.09 -9.57
N THR A 137 -16.13 -0.59 -8.88
CA THR A 137 -14.68 -0.63 -9.18
C THR A 137 -14.12 -2.05 -9.11
N PRO A 138 -14.68 -3.01 -9.90
CA PRO A 138 -14.35 -4.44 -9.78
C PRO A 138 -12.87 -4.78 -10.01
N TYR A 139 -12.12 -3.94 -10.70
CA TYR A 139 -10.72 -4.19 -11.05
C TYR A 139 -9.72 -3.31 -10.28
N ASN A 140 -10.19 -2.55 -9.28
CA ASN A 140 -9.31 -1.78 -8.40
C ASN A 140 -9.05 -2.54 -7.09
N LEU A 141 -7.77 -2.62 -6.70
CA LEU A 141 -7.30 -3.45 -5.60
C LEU A 141 -6.16 -2.78 -4.86
N PHE A 142 -5.94 -3.19 -3.62
CA PHE A 142 -4.78 -2.88 -2.78
C PHE A 142 -4.69 -3.91 -1.64
N PHE A 143 -3.56 -3.98 -0.93
CA PHE A 143 -3.34 -5.02 0.08
C PHE A 143 -3.77 -4.65 1.50
N SER A 144 -4.05 -3.38 1.77
CA SER A 144 -4.19 -2.80 3.12
C SER A 144 -5.66 -2.55 3.48
N SER A 145 -5.92 -2.23 4.74
CA SER A 145 -7.15 -1.49 5.11
C SER A 145 -7.18 -0.13 4.40
N ASP A 146 -8.37 0.32 4.03
CA ASP A 146 -8.57 1.60 3.36
C ASP A 146 -8.32 2.81 4.27
N TYR A 147 -8.19 4.02 3.68
CA TYR A 147 -7.95 5.25 4.42
C TYR A 147 -9.01 5.57 5.46
N SER A 148 -10.28 5.29 5.16
CA SER A 148 -11.38 5.50 6.08
C SER A 148 -11.29 4.57 7.29
N THR A 149 -10.95 3.32 7.06
CA THR A 149 -10.65 2.32 8.10
C THR A 149 -9.43 2.75 8.92
N ASN A 150 -8.35 3.20 8.28
CA ASN A 150 -7.15 3.69 8.96
C ASN A 150 -7.45 4.90 9.85
N ALA A 151 -8.22 5.86 9.36
CA ALA A 151 -8.59 7.06 10.12
C ALA A 151 -9.45 6.73 11.33
N ARG A 152 -10.46 5.87 11.16
CA ARG A 152 -11.30 5.38 12.26
C ARG A 152 -10.49 4.62 13.30
N ALA A 153 -9.60 3.73 12.88
CA ALA A 153 -8.74 2.95 13.75
C ALA A 153 -7.78 3.84 14.56
N CYS A 154 -7.16 4.82 13.92
CA CYS A 154 -6.25 5.75 14.56
C CYS A 154 -6.97 6.60 15.62
N LEU A 155 -8.12 7.19 15.27
CA LEU A 155 -8.95 7.95 16.21
C LEU A 155 -9.44 7.10 17.39
N THR A 156 -9.83 5.84 17.11
CA THR A 156 -10.23 4.88 18.14
C THR A 156 -9.08 4.61 19.12
N ALA A 157 -7.89 4.33 18.61
CA ALA A 157 -6.72 4.06 19.46
C ALA A 157 -6.36 5.28 20.32
N TRP A 158 -6.41 6.48 19.73
CA TRP A 158 -6.20 7.71 20.47
C TRP A 158 -7.27 7.88 21.57
N PHE A 159 -8.55 7.70 21.26
CA PHE A 159 -9.65 7.81 22.20
C PHE A 159 -9.52 6.84 23.36
N ASP A 160 -9.15 5.58 23.10
CA ASP A 160 -9.01 4.55 24.11
C ASP A 160 -7.75 4.70 24.98
N LYS A 161 -6.63 5.19 24.40
CA LYS A 161 -5.32 5.17 25.07
C LYS A 161 -4.84 6.54 25.55
N LYS A 162 -5.16 7.63 24.83
CA LYS A 162 -4.70 8.97 25.14
C LYS A 162 -5.74 9.81 25.87
N TRP A 163 -7.00 9.80 25.40
CA TRP A 163 -8.04 10.62 26.00
C TRP A 163 -8.22 10.37 27.53
N PRO A 164 -8.22 9.12 28.04
CA PRO A 164 -8.31 8.87 29.48
C PRO A 164 -7.20 9.44 30.33
N THR A 165 -6.07 9.81 29.72
CA THR A 165 -4.91 10.41 30.44
C THR A 165 -4.97 11.94 30.47
N LYS A 166 -5.90 12.57 29.74
CA LYS A 166 -6.00 14.04 29.65
C LYS A 166 -6.70 14.61 30.89
N PRO A 167 -6.30 15.82 31.35
CA PRO A 167 -6.90 16.47 32.53
C PRO A 167 -8.41 16.71 32.41
N ASP A 168 -8.91 16.83 31.16
CA ASP A 168 -10.31 17.11 30.85
C ASP A 168 -11.17 15.86 30.64
N TYR A 169 -10.56 14.68 30.78
CA TYR A 169 -11.30 13.42 30.69
C TYR A 169 -12.49 13.39 31.67
N LYS A 170 -13.65 12.98 31.16
CA LYS A 170 -14.95 13.00 31.90
C LYS A 170 -15.48 14.39 32.30
N LYS A 171 -14.76 15.50 32.01
CA LYS A 171 -15.24 16.86 32.30
C LYS A 171 -15.89 17.51 31.08
N ARG A 172 -15.46 17.15 29.87
CA ARG A 172 -16.00 17.61 28.59
C ARG A 172 -15.79 16.56 27.50
N LYS A 173 -16.38 16.79 26.35
CA LYS A 173 -16.09 16.00 25.14
C LYS A 173 -14.68 16.27 24.63
N PRO A 174 -14.00 15.27 24.03
CA PRO A 174 -12.78 15.52 23.28
C PRO A 174 -13.06 16.33 22.01
N ARG A 175 -12.06 17.07 21.53
CA ARG A 175 -12.14 17.96 20.37
C ARG A 175 -11.23 17.48 19.26
N LEU A 176 -11.79 17.26 18.05
CA LEU A 176 -11.07 16.88 16.84
C LEU A 176 -11.05 18.06 15.85
N ALA A 177 -9.90 18.33 15.25
CA ALA A 177 -9.80 19.12 14.03
C ALA A 177 -9.00 18.36 12.95
N CYS A 178 -9.14 18.77 11.67
CA CYS A 178 -8.45 18.15 10.54
C CYS A 178 -7.65 19.17 9.76
N SER A 179 -6.48 18.78 9.30
CA SER A 179 -5.58 19.55 8.45
C SER A 179 -5.17 18.71 7.25
N TYR A 180 -5.53 19.15 6.04
CA TYR A 180 -5.31 18.42 4.81
C TYR A 180 -5.48 19.33 3.59
N MET A 181 -4.99 18.94 2.42
CA MET A 181 -5.26 19.66 1.16
C MET A 181 -6.66 19.32 0.65
N PHE A 182 -7.58 20.28 0.67
CA PHE A 182 -8.98 20.09 0.29
C PHE A 182 -9.16 19.58 -1.14
N ALA A 183 -8.35 20.09 -2.06
CA ALA A 183 -8.41 19.70 -3.47
C ALA A 183 -7.75 18.34 -3.79
N SER A 184 -7.09 17.69 -2.82
CA SER A 184 -6.44 16.39 -3.03
C SER A 184 -7.42 15.25 -2.80
N PRO A 185 -7.75 14.42 -3.81
CA PRO A 185 -8.57 13.22 -3.63
C PRO A 185 -8.00 12.27 -2.57
N TYR A 186 -6.66 12.19 -2.47
CA TYR A 186 -5.98 11.40 -1.44
C TYR A 186 -6.24 11.95 -0.03
N ALA A 187 -5.92 13.22 0.19
CA ALA A 187 -5.95 13.82 1.53
C ALA A 187 -7.37 13.98 2.08
N SER A 188 -8.35 14.20 1.19
CA SER A 188 -9.77 14.37 1.52
C SER A 188 -10.54 13.06 1.67
N ALA A 189 -10.06 11.95 1.09
CA ALA A 189 -10.76 10.67 1.09
C ALA A 189 -11.28 10.19 2.46
N PRO A 190 -10.51 10.23 3.57
CA PRO A 190 -10.96 9.74 4.87
C PRO A 190 -11.74 10.76 5.70
N ILE A 191 -11.88 12.03 5.26
CA ILE A 191 -12.36 13.12 6.13
C ILE A 191 -13.80 12.92 6.59
N LYS A 192 -14.70 12.52 5.68
CA LYS A 192 -16.07 12.20 6.10
C LYS A 192 -16.06 11.05 7.12
N ALA A 193 -15.28 10.03 6.87
CA ALA A 193 -15.22 8.85 7.73
C ALA A 193 -14.71 9.15 9.13
N ILE A 194 -13.65 9.96 9.28
CA ILE A 194 -13.12 10.32 10.60
C ILE A 194 -14.10 11.23 11.36
N LYS A 195 -14.79 12.14 10.68
CA LYS A 195 -15.80 13.01 11.31
C LYS A 195 -17.04 12.24 11.78
N ASP A 196 -17.57 11.35 10.95
CA ASP A 196 -18.68 10.48 11.33
C ASP A 196 -18.28 9.57 12.51
N HIS A 197 -17.04 9.10 12.54
CA HIS A 197 -16.52 8.28 13.62
C HIS A 197 -16.27 9.10 14.90
N ALA A 198 -15.81 10.34 14.76
CA ALA A 198 -15.70 11.27 15.87
C ALA A 198 -17.06 11.53 16.54
N ALA A 199 -18.10 11.75 15.73
CA ALA A 199 -19.47 11.88 16.22
C ALA A 199 -19.94 10.61 16.97
N LEU A 200 -19.63 9.41 16.43
CA LEU A 200 -19.93 8.13 17.09
C LEU A 200 -19.22 7.99 18.46
N LEU A 201 -18.00 8.52 18.57
CA LEU A 201 -17.22 8.50 19.82
C LEU A 201 -17.54 9.70 20.74
N GLY A 202 -18.42 10.61 20.33
CA GLY A 202 -18.87 11.74 21.13
C GLY A 202 -17.93 12.96 21.14
N PHE A 203 -17.16 13.17 20.08
CA PHE A 203 -16.30 14.35 19.91
C PHE A 203 -17.09 15.59 19.52
N ASP A 204 -16.57 16.76 19.89
CA ASP A 204 -16.82 18.02 19.20
C ASP A 204 -15.83 18.15 18.05
N VAL A 205 -16.30 18.54 16.85
CA VAL A 205 -15.49 18.65 15.63
C VAL A 205 -15.39 20.09 15.21
N GLY A 206 -14.16 20.61 15.09
CA GLY A 206 -13.86 21.96 14.63
C GLY A 206 -13.75 22.08 13.11
N ASP A 207 -13.47 23.30 12.67
CA ASP A 207 -13.30 23.62 11.26
C ASP A 207 -12.00 23.02 10.71
N ASP A 208 -12.08 22.51 9.49
CA ASP A 208 -10.93 21.96 8.78
C ASP A 208 -9.99 23.09 8.33
N GLN A 209 -8.71 22.74 8.25
CA GLN A 209 -7.67 23.64 7.74
C GLN A 209 -7.14 23.14 6.40
N ASP A 210 -7.23 24.00 5.36
CA ASP A 210 -6.65 23.71 4.05
C ASP A 210 -5.13 23.90 4.11
N VAL A 211 -4.39 22.81 3.89
CA VAL A 211 -2.93 22.78 3.91
C VAL A 211 -2.42 22.12 2.64
N SER A 212 -1.64 22.84 1.84
CA SER A 212 -1.05 22.29 0.60
C SER A 212 -0.17 21.07 0.88
N LEU A 213 -0.11 20.12 -0.08
CA LEU A 213 0.87 19.02 -0.05
C LEU A 213 2.32 19.49 -0.07
N PHE A 214 2.56 20.71 -0.56
CA PHE A 214 3.88 21.35 -0.60
C PHE A 214 4.07 22.40 0.51
N ALA A 215 3.21 22.42 1.52
CA ALA A 215 3.29 23.45 2.57
C ALA A 215 4.61 23.36 3.34
N LEU A 216 5.28 24.51 3.46
CA LEU A 216 6.48 24.70 4.28
C LEU A 216 6.21 25.60 5.48
N ASP A 217 5.13 26.40 5.45
CA ASP A 217 4.64 27.27 6.52
C ASP A 217 3.10 27.11 6.60
N THR A 218 2.62 26.87 7.82
CA THR A 218 1.20 26.62 8.13
C THR A 218 0.72 27.43 9.34
N LYS A 219 1.48 28.47 9.72
CA LYS A 219 1.23 29.24 10.95
C LYS A 219 -0.18 29.84 10.99
N SER A 220 -0.72 30.29 9.85
CA SER A 220 -2.09 30.83 9.79
C SER A 220 -3.13 29.78 10.16
N GLN A 221 -2.99 28.55 9.64
CA GLN A 221 -3.87 27.42 9.96
C GLN A 221 -3.74 27.03 11.45
N ILE A 222 -2.52 26.99 11.97
CA ILE A 222 -2.29 26.70 13.41
C ILE A 222 -2.93 27.78 14.29
N MET A 223 -2.82 29.05 13.91
CA MET A 223 -3.50 30.14 14.66
C MET A 223 -5.02 30.02 14.65
N ALA A 224 -5.61 29.55 13.55
CA ALA A 224 -7.04 29.25 13.51
C ALA A 224 -7.41 28.07 14.44
N LEU A 225 -6.62 26.98 14.40
CA LEU A 225 -6.80 25.81 15.28
C LEU A 225 -6.68 26.16 16.77
N LYS A 226 -5.81 27.08 17.14
CA LYS A 226 -5.66 27.53 18.55
C LYS A 226 -6.94 28.14 19.12
N LYS A 227 -7.82 28.71 18.31
CA LYS A 227 -9.09 29.25 18.78
C LYS A 227 -10.09 28.15 19.16
N PHE A 228 -10.00 27.01 18.51
CA PHE A 228 -10.85 25.84 18.80
C PHE A 228 -10.29 24.98 19.92
N GLU A 229 -8.96 25.02 20.17
CA GLU A 229 -8.23 24.20 21.13
C GLU A 229 -8.52 22.69 20.95
N PRO A 230 -8.16 22.07 19.80
CA PRO A 230 -8.37 20.66 19.60
C PRO A 230 -7.52 19.83 20.57
N ASP A 231 -8.05 18.71 21.06
CA ASP A 231 -7.28 17.71 21.83
C ASP A 231 -6.46 16.82 20.91
N VAL A 232 -6.97 16.62 19.68
CA VAL A 232 -6.34 15.81 18.65
C VAL A 232 -6.51 16.47 17.28
N LEU A 233 -5.43 16.48 16.51
CA LEU A 233 -5.39 17.00 15.15
C LEU A 233 -5.11 15.85 14.17
N TRP A 234 -6.02 15.61 13.24
CA TRP A 234 -5.79 14.71 12.10
C TRP A 234 -5.01 15.40 11.00
N HIS A 235 -3.97 14.74 10.50
CA HIS A 235 -3.18 15.17 9.33
C HIS A 235 -3.45 14.26 8.14
N GLY A 236 -3.99 14.82 7.05
CA GLY A 236 -4.35 14.09 5.83
C GLY A 236 -3.24 14.00 4.78
N ASN A 237 -2.21 14.85 4.84
CA ASN A 237 -1.19 15.02 3.81
C ASN A 237 -0.03 14.00 3.90
N THR A 238 0.95 14.10 2.97
CA THR A 238 2.20 13.32 2.99
C THR A 238 3.20 13.92 3.98
N THR A 239 4.26 13.18 4.26
CA THR A 239 5.21 13.42 5.37
C THR A 239 5.81 14.83 5.37
N MET A 240 6.17 15.38 4.21
CA MET A 240 6.80 16.71 4.13
C MET A 240 5.88 17.80 4.69
N SER A 241 4.65 17.86 4.21
CA SER A 241 3.64 18.84 4.62
C SER A 241 3.21 18.64 6.08
N VAL A 242 3.01 17.37 6.50
CA VAL A 242 2.68 17.04 7.89
C VAL A 242 3.78 17.53 8.85
N SER A 243 5.03 17.26 8.51
CA SER A 243 6.18 17.69 9.33
C SER A 243 6.25 19.21 9.49
N ALA A 244 5.96 19.97 8.42
CA ALA A 244 5.89 21.44 8.49
C ALA A 244 4.78 21.90 9.44
N THR A 245 3.58 21.30 9.31
CA THR A 245 2.43 21.63 10.17
C THR A 245 2.71 21.31 11.65
N MET A 246 3.36 20.18 11.92
CA MET A 246 3.71 19.81 13.29
C MET A 246 4.77 20.74 13.90
N ARG A 247 5.79 21.14 13.13
CA ARG A 247 6.77 22.15 13.61
C ARG A 247 6.11 23.48 13.95
N ASP A 248 5.21 23.97 13.09
CA ASP A 248 4.50 25.22 13.35
C ASP A 248 3.54 25.10 14.54
N ALA A 249 2.86 23.96 14.70
CA ALA A 249 2.04 23.66 15.87
C ALA A 249 2.85 23.68 17.16
N PHE A 250 4.01 23.04 17.16
CA PHE A 250 4.93 23.01 18.30
C PHE A 250 5.46 24.42 18.62
N ALA A 251 5.97 25.15 17.63
CA ALA A 251 6.54 26.49 17.79
C ALA A 251 5.50 27.50 18.29
N LEU A 252 4.24 27.38 17.87
CA LEU A 252 3.15 28.24 18.29
C LEU A 252 2.44 27.74 19.56
N GLY A 253 2.88 26.63 20.15
CA GLY A 253 2.36 26.08 21.40
C GLY A 253 0.93 25.55 21.32
N LEU A 254 0.51 24.97 20.18
CA LEU A 254 -0.74 24.23 20.08
C LEU A 254 -0.64 22.95 20.91
N LYS A 255 -1.61 22.73 21.82
CA LYS A 255 -1.60 21.60 22.76
C LYS A 255 -2.45 20.42 22.28
N ALA A 256 -2.36 20.08 21.02
CA ALA A 256 -3.06 18.93 20.43
C ALA A 256 -2.12 17.73 20.28
N ASP A 257 -2.64 16.52 20.49
CA ASP A 257 -1.96 15.32 20.00
C ASP A 257 -2.12 15.22 18.47
N HIS A 258 -1.17 14.57 17.80
CA HIS A 258 -1.18 14.42 16.36
C HIS A 258 -1.50 12.99 15.96
N ILE A 259 -2.53 12.80 15.12
CA ILE A 259 -2.85 11.55 14.47
C ILE A 259 -2.75 11.73 12.96
N ILE A 260 -2.14 10.78 12.24
CA ILE A 260 -1.61 11.02 10.91
C ILE A 260 -2.07 9.92 9.96
N ASN A 261 -2.46 10.32 8.74
CA ASN A 261 -2.73 9.41 7.62
C ASN A 261 -1.47 8.59 7.28
N ASN A 262 -1.65 7.37 6.83
CA ASN A 262 -0.55 6.43 6.57
C ASN A 262 0.59 7.00 5.70
N TRP A 263 0.30 7.79 4.65
CA TRP A 263 1.33 8.40 3.80
C TRP A 263 2.04 9.62 4.41
N GLY A 264 1.56 10.11 5.54
CA GLY A 264 2.21 11.16 6.32
C GLY A 264 3.01 10.63 7.52
N PHE A 265 2.90 9.32 7.81
CA PHE A 265 3.49 8.69 8.98
C PHE A 265 4.56 7.66 8.55
N ASP A 266 5.82 8.10 8.53
CA ASP A 266 6.98 7.30 8.14
C ASP A 266 8.26 7.73 8.89
N GLU A 267 9.38 7.07 8.60
CA GLU A 267 10.67 7.29 9.23
C GLU A 267 11.24 8.70 8.99
N ASN A 268 10.75 9.42 7.96
CA ASN A 268 11.13 10.81 7.71
C ASN A 268 10.38 11.79 8.62
N LEU A 269 9.22 11.42 9.17
CA LEU A 269 8.45 12.30 10.03
C LEU A 269 9.29 12.82 11.22
N PRO A 270 9.90 11.96 12.06
CA PRO A 270 10.71 12.45 13.17
C PRO A 270 11.99 13.16 12.71
N ARG A 271 12.55 12.80 11.55
CA ARG A 271 13.72 13.50 11.00
C ARG A 271 13.41 14.92 10.60
N LEU A 272 12.21 15.17 10.07
CA LEU A 272 11.77 16.47 9.57
C LEU A 272 11.07 17.31 10.64
N ALA A 273 10.27 16.70 11.49
CA ALA A 273 9.52 17.41 12.54
C ALA A 273 10.30 17.57 13.85
N GLY A 274 11.38 16.79 14.08
CA GLY A 274 12.18 16.85 15.29
C GLY A 274 11.34 16.54 16.54
N GLU A 275 11.48 17.35 17.59
CA GLU A 275 10.75 17.20 18.86
C GLU A 275 9.21 17.24 18.68
N ALA A 276 8.73 17.93 17.65
CA ALA A 276 7.30 18.02 17.37
C ALA A 276 6.68 16.65 17.00
N ALA A 277 7.50 15.66 16.62
CA ALA A 277 7.02 14.32 16.30
C ALA A 277 6.76 13.45 17.56
N GLU A 278 7.24 13.84 18.73
CA GLU A 278 7.07 13.01 19.93
C GLU A 278 5.61 12.83 20.29
N GLY A 279 5.18 11.58 20.45
CA GLY A 279 3.80 11.22 20.74
C GLY A 279 2.86 11.17 19.52
N ALA A 280 3.35 11.47 18.32
CA ALA A 280 2.56 11.37 17.10
C ALA A 280 2.16 9.91 16.81
N MET A 281 0.90 9.70 16.45
CA MET A 281 0.33 8.38 16.15
C MET A 281 -0.08 8.29 14.68
N GLY A 282 0.00 7.10 14.11
CA GLY A 282 -0.50 6.82 12.76
C GLY A 282 -1.01 5.39 12.64
N ALA A 283 -2.03 5.22 11.81
CA ALA A 283 -2.47 3.90 11.39
C ALA A 283 -1.59 3.43 10.23
N THR A 284 -0.97 2.26 10.36
CA THR A 284 -0.02 1.73 9.38
C THR A 284 -0.56 0.47 8.71
N PRO A 285 -0.45 0.37 7.37
CA PRO A 285 -0.90 -0.80 6.62
C PRO A 285 -0.03 -2.03 6.84
N CYS A 286 1.20 -1.81 7.31
CA CYS A 286 2.22 -2.82 7.59
C CYS A 286 3.20 -2.28 8.64
N ALA A 287 4.19 -3.08 8.99
CA ALA A 287 5.28 -2.68 9.88
C ALA A 287 6.23 -1.69 9.21
N PHE A 288 6.93 -0.89 10.02
CA PHE A 288 8.04 -0.05 9.55
C PHE A 288 9.21 -0.91 9.06
N TYR A 289 10.01 -0.36 8.15
CA TYR A 289 11.15 -1.07 7.59
C TYR A 289 12.10 -1.58 8.68
N GLY A 290 12.41 -2.87 8.64
CA GLY A 290 13.31 -3.51 9.59
C GLY A 290 12.71 -3.86 10.96
N GLN A 291 11.43 -3.57 11.23
CA GLN A 291 10.76 -4.08 12.44
C GLN A 291 10.65 -5.60 12.41
N SER A 292 10.70 -6.24 13.59
CA SER A 292 10.67 -7.69 13.74
C SER A 292 9.26 -8.26 13.49
N PHE A 293 8.94 -8.49 12.21
CA PHE A 293 7.73 -9.17 11.75
C PHE A 293 8.08 -10.26 10.73
N LYS A 294 7.21 -11.23 10.56
CA LYS A 294 7.34 -12.31 9.56
C LYS A 294 7.64 -11.71 8.18
N ASN A 295 8.59 -12.30 7.45
CA ASN A 295 9.03 -11.90 6.10
C ASN A 295 9.76 -10.53 5.99
N MET A 296 9.95 -9.80 7.06
CA MET A 296 10.68 -8.52 7.02
C MET A 296 12.18 -8.73 6.70
N ASP A 297 12.76 -9.81 7.17
CA ASP A 297 14.13 -10.21 6.86
C ASP A 297 14.35 -10.41 5.36
N VAL A 298 13.35 -10.96 4.65
CA VAL A 298 13.35 -11.12 3.20
C VAL A 298 13.38 -9.75 2.49
N VAL A 299 12.55 -8.80 2.95
CA VAL A 299 12.53 -7.44 2.41
C VAL A 299 13.89 -6.75 2.59
N VAL A 300 14.44 -6.82 3.80
CA VAL A 300 15.75 -6.22 4.14
C VAL A 300 16.88 -6.86 3.33
N ALA A 301 16.90 -8.18 3.21
CA ALA A 301 17.91 -8.90 2.41
C ALA A 301 17.83 -8.54 0.92
N SER A 302 16.61 -8.42 0.39
CA SER A 302 16.37 -8.04 -1.01
C SER A 302 16.77 -6.60 -1.29
N ALA A 303 16.46 -5.68 -0.39
CA ALA A 303 16.90 -4.27 -0.50
C ALA A 303 18.43 -4.17 -0.55
N LYS A 304 19.14 -4.89 0.31
CA LYS A 304 20.61 -4.96 0.28
C LYS A 304 21.14 -5.56 -1.03
N LYS A 305 20.47 -6.58 -1.56
CA LYS A 305 20.88 -7.27 -2.79
C LYS A 305 20.65 -6.44 -4.04
N PHE A 306 19.46 -5.86 -4.17
CA PHE A 306 19.00 -5.26 -5.43
C PHE A 306 19.19 -3.75 -5.52
N SER A 307 19.33 -3.08 -4.38
CA SER A 307 19.51 -1.62 -4.30
C SER A 307 20.59 -1.25 -3.27
N PRO A 308 21.81 -1.78 -3.39
CA PRO A 308 22.88 -1.59 -2.41
C PRO A 308 23.32 -0.13 -2.25
N ALA A 309 23.05 0.71 -3.25
CA ALA A 309 23.36 2.14 -3.22
C ALA A 309 22.42 2.95 -2.30
N VAL A 310 21.27 2.38 -1.92
CA VAL A 310 20.32 3.05 -1.01
C VAL A 310 20.60 2.61 0.43
N PRO A 311 21.04 3.55 1.31
CA PRO A 311 21.36 3.23 2.69
C PRO A 311 20.14 2.64 3.43
N GLN A 312 20.36 1.58 4.22
CA GLN A 312 19.27 0.88 4.92
C GLN A 312 18.54 1.78 5.92
N GLU A 313 19.29 2.67 6.58
CA GLU A 313 18.76 3.64 7.54
C GLU A 313 17.91 4.76 6.91
N LYS A 314 17.92 4.88 5.57
CA LYS A 314 17.08 5.84 4.83
C LYS A 314 15.84 5.18 4.23
N ARG A 315 15.70 3.86 4.37
CA ARG A 315 14.51 3.16 3.91
C ARG A 315 13.28 3.55 4.70
N LEU A 316 12.14 3.52 4.04
CA LEU A 316 10.85 3.89 4.61
C LEU A 316 9.90 2.68 4.62
N ILE A 317 8.87 2.75 5.43
CA ILE A 317 7.71 1.86 5.36
C ILE A 317 7.16 1.73 3.94
N ARG A 318 7.46 2.69 3.04
CA ARG A 318 7.03 2.70 1.63
C ARG A 318 7.58 1.50 0.85
N THR A 319 8.83 1.10 1.12
CA THR A 319 9.38 -0.17 0.63
C THR A 319 8.47 -1.34 1.01
N VAL A 320 8.08 -1.43 2.28
CA VAL A 320 7.25 -2.53 2.80
C VAL A 320 5.84 -2.51 2.20
N GLN A 321 5.26 -1.31 2.00
CA GLN A 321 3.97 -1.14 1.31
C GLN A 321 4.01 -1.62 -0.14
N ALA A 322 5.09 -1.33 -0.87
CA ALA A 322 5.29 -1.81 -2.23
C ALA A 322 5.34 -3.34 -2.29
N TRP A 323 6.07 -3.95 -1.37
CA TRP A 323 6.12 -5.40 -1.23
C TRP A 323 4.75 -6.00 -0.92
N GLY A 324 3.95 -5.36 -0.07
CA GLY A 324 2.59 -5.81 0.22
C GLY A 324 1.74 -5.97 -1.05
N ASN A 325 1.68 -4.93 -1.88
CA ASN A 325 0.96 -4.97 -3.15
C ASN A 325 1.55 -6.01 -4.13
N ALA A 326 2.88 -6.10 -4.23
CA ALA A 326 3.55 -7.06 -5.11
C ALA A 326 3.26 -8.52 -4.72
N LEU A 327 3.31 -8.84 -3.43
CA LEU A 327 3.07 -10.21 -2.93
C LEU A 327 1.62 -10.66 -3.14
N VAL A 328 0.66 -9.75 -2.95
CA VAL A 328 -0.76 -10.06 -3.18
C VAL A 328 -1.05 -10.30 -4.66
N LEU A 329 -0.53 -9.42 -5.54
CA LEU A 329 -0.65 -9.64 -6.99
C LEU A 329 0.05 -10.93 -7.43
N TRP A 330 1.23 -11.23 -6.89
CA TRP A 330 1.95 -12.46 -7.19
C TRP A 330 1.13 -13.70 -6.85
N GLU A 331 0.54 -13.75 -5.66
CA GLU A 331 -0.32 -14.87 -5.26
C GLU A 331 -1.55 -14.99 -6.14
N ALA A 332 -2.21 -13.87 -6.46
CA ALA A 332 -3.36 -13.86 -7.37
C ALA A 332 -2.99 -14.39 -8.77
N MET A 333 -1.86 -13.95 -9.33
CA MET A 333 -1.37 -14.44 -10.62
C MET A 333 -1.00 -15.94 -10.58
N LYS A 334 -0.40 -16.44 -9.49
CA LYS A 334 -0.09 -17.88 -9.36
C LYS A 334 -1.36 -18.74 -9.41
N ARG A 335 -2.42 -18.31 -8.73
CA ARG A 335 -3.71 -19.02 -8.74
C ARG A 335 -4.34 -19.01 -10.12
N ALA A 336 -4.39 -17.85 -10.76
CA ALA A 336 -4.93 -17.68 -12.12
C ALA A 336 -4.16 -18.53 -13.16
N ASP A 337 -2.85 -18.47 -13.12
CA ASP A 337 -1.97 -19.23 -14.02
C ASP A 337 -2.08 -20.74 -13.82
N LYS A 338 -2.18 -21.20 -12.56
CA LYS A 338 -2.41 -22.62 -12.25
C LYS A 338 -3.74 -23.14 -12.80
N ALA A 339 -4.73 -22.28 -12.89
CA ALA A 339 -6.03 -22.59 -13.51
C ALA A 339 -6.03 -22.44 -15.04
N GLY A 340 -4.92 -22.01 -15.64
CA GLY A 340 -4.78 -21.78 -17.08
C GLY A 340 -5.42 -20.48 -17.58
N ASP A 341 -5.79 -19.55 -16.69
CA ASP A 341 -6.44 -18.28 -17.04
C ASP A 341 -5.69 -17.07 -16.42
N LEU A 342 -4.58 -16.67 -17.06
CA LEU A 342 -3.81 -15.48 -16.67
C LEU A 342 -4.32 -14.21 -17.38
N THR A 343 -5.61 -14.13 -17.61
CA THR A 343 -6.29 -12.92 -18.11
C THR A 343 -6.67 -12.00 -16.96
N GLY A 344 -7.04 -10.74 -17.26
CA GLY A 344 -7.57 -9.83 -16.23
C GLY A 344 -8.73 -10.44 -15.43
N PRO A 345 -9.80 -10.97 -16.08
CA PRO A 345 -10.88 -11.68 -15.38
C PRO A 345 -10.40 -12.87 -14.54
N GLY A 346 -9.46 -13.68 -15.05
CA GLY A 346 -8.90 -14.82 -14.33
C GLY A 346 -8.12 -14.38 -13.08
N ILE A 347 -7.27 -13.37 -13.20
CA ILE A 347 -6.53 -12.78 -12.07
C ILE A 347 -7.50 -12.25 -11.01
N MET A 348 -8.63 -11.64 -11.43
CA MET A 348 -9.65 -11.18 -10.49
C MET A 348 -10.37 -12.33 -9.81
N LYS A 349 -11.11 -13.15 -10.59
CA LYS A 349 -12.06 -14.15 -10.07
C LYS A 349 -11.37 -15.35 -9.43
N ILE A 350 -10.29 -15.83 -10.05
CA ILE A 350 -9.55 -17.02 -9.58
C ILE A 350 -8.41 -16.60 -8.64
N GLY A 351 -7.79 -15.46 -8.92
CA GLY A 351 -6.70 -14.92 -8.13
C GLY A 351 -7.19 -14.22 -6.87
N PHE A 352 -7.65 -12.98 -7.00
CA PHE A 352 -7.99 -12.12 -5.86
C PHE A 352 -9.20 -12.59 -5.07
N GLU A 353 -10.35 -12.82 -5.71
CA GLU A 353 -11.61 -13.14 -5.03
C GLU A 353 -11.62 -14.53 -4.33
N THR A 354 -10.56 -15.30 -4.47
CA THR A 354 -10.33 -16.56 -3.73
C THR A 354 -9.35 -16.42 -2.58
N LEU A 355 -8.75 -15.23 -2.38
CA LEU A 355 -7.90 -14.96 -1.22
C LEU A 355 -8.75 -14.87 0.05
N SER A 356 -8.49 -15.75 1.00
CA SER A 356 -9.14 -15.77 2.30
C SER A 356 -8.09 -15.91 3.39
N ASN A 357 -8.03 -14.95 4.31
CA ASN A 357 -7.05 -14.88 5.38
C ASN A 357 -5.59 -15.06 4.90
N PHE A 358 -5.29 -14.51 3.73
CA PHE A 358 -3.96 -14.62 3.15
C PHE A 358 -2.97 -13.75 3.92
N ASP A 359 -2.03 -14.40 4.61
CA ASP A 359 -1.02 -13.73 5.44
C ASP A 359 0.27 -13.49 4.64
N ILE A 360 0.50 -12.23 4.26
CA ILE A 360 1.76 -11.82 3.63
C ILE A 360 2.89 -11.62 4.66
N GLY A 361 2.60 -11.68 5.95
CA GLY A 361 3.51 -11.22 7.00
C GLY A 361 3.62 -9.69 7.02
N LEU A 362 4.82 -9.16 7.20
CA LEU A 362 5.13 -7.73 7.15
C LEU A 362 4.35 -6.86 8.15
N GLY A 363 3.75 -7.46 9.19
CA GLY A 363 2.88 -6.75 10.13
C GLY A 363 1.55 -6.29 9.52
N ALA A 364 1.22 -6.73 8.30
CA ALA A 364 -0.07 -6.47 7.68
C ALA A 364 -1.17 -7.37 8.27
N SER A 365 -2.41 -6.89 8.26
CA SER A 365 -3.57 -7.73 8.57
C SER A 365 -3.76 -8.80 7.48
N PRO A 366 -4.26 -10.00 7.81
CA PRO A 366 -4.60 -11.00 6.81
C PRO A 366 -5.60 -10.50 5.78
N ILE A 367 -5.36 -10.84 4.52
CA ILE A 367 -6.05 -10.28 3.36
C ILE A 367 -7.17 -11.22 2.91
N THR A 368 -8.35 -10.66 2.73
CA THR A 368 -9.51 -11.39 2.19
C THR A 368 -10.21 -10.53 1.14
N PHE A 369 -10.44 -11.10 -0.04
CA PHE A 369 -11.32 -10.52 -1.05
C PHE A 369 -12.48 -11.48 -1.33
N THR A 370 -13.64 -10.92 -1.64
CA THR A 370 -14.81 -11.71 -2.05
C THR A 370 -15.46 -11.04 -3.26
N PRO A 371 -16.31 -11.75 -4.04
CA PRO A 371 -17.02 -11.15 -5.16
C PRO A 371 -17.94 -9.97 -4.79
N THR A 372 -18.19 -9.75 -3.49
CA THR A 372 -19.10 -8.71 -3.00
C THR A 372 -18.44 -7.68 -2.08
N ASP A 373 -17.18 -7.89 -1.70
CA ASP A 373 -16.44 -6.99 -0.79
C ASP A 373 -14.94 -7.04 -1.12
N HIS A 374 -14.41 -5.94 -1.63
CA HIS A 374 -12.99 -5.77 -1.92
C HIS A 374 -12.24 -4.97 -0.83
N ARG A 375 -12.79 -4.86 0.39
CA ARG A 375 -12.04 -4.35 1.55
C ARG A 375 -11.08 -5.44 2.03
N PRO A 376 -9.78 -5.36 1.76
CA PRO A 376 -8.86 -6.49 2.00
C PRO A 376 -8.61 -6.78 3.48
N ALA A 377 -8.72 -5.76 4.34
CA ALA A 377 -8.45 -5.88 5.77
C ALA A 377 -9.47 -5.10 6.60
N THR A 378 -9.82 -5.64 7.77
CA THR A 378 -10.84 -5.08 8.68
C THR A 378 -10.27 -4.15 9.74
N GLY A 379 -8.94 -4.07 9.81
CA GLY A 379 -8.22 -3.28 10.78
C GLY A 379 -6.77 -3.07 10.38
N CYS A 380 -6.02 -2.42 11.26
CA CYS A 380 -4.61 -2.10 11.05
C CYS A 380 -3.87 -1.92 12.37
N LEU A 381 -2.54 -1.89 12.26
CA LEU A 381 -1.68 -1.45 13.36
C LEU A 381 -1.82 0.06 13.56
N VAL A 382 -1.92 0.48 14.81
CA VAL A 382 -1.72 1.87 15.20
C VAL A 382 -0.41 1.97 15.97
N GLN A 383 0.48 2.78 15.47
CA GLN A 383 1.81 2.98 16.03
C GLN A 383 2.00 4.42 16.51
N GLU A 384 2.93 4.64 17.43
CA GLU A 384 3.29 5.92 18.00
C GLU A 384 4.81 6.11 17.86
N TRP A 385 5.23 7.30 17.47
CA TRP A 385 6.64 7.70 17.61
C TRP A 385 6.88 8.14 19.05
N LYS A 386 7.71 7.41 19.77
CA LYS A 386 7.98 7.69 21.18
C LYS A 386 9.37 7.23 21.59
N GLY A 387 10.11 8.14 22.23
CA GLY A 387 11.44 7.84 22.75
C GLY A 387 12.40 7.34 21.66
N GLY A 388 12.38 7.94 20.47
CA GLY A 388 13.29 7.65 19.37
C GLY A 388 12.96 6.41 18.54
N LYS A 389 11.75 5.82 18.69
CA LYS A 389 11.34 4.64 17.92
C LYS A 389 9.82 4.58 17.69
N PHE A 390 9.41 3.88 16.62
CA PHE A 390 8.02 3.55 16.40
C PHE A 390 7.63 2.33 17.25
N GLN A 391 6.52 2.47 17.98
CA GLN A 391 6.01 1.45 18.90
C GLN A 391 4.56 1.16 18.59
N THR A 392 4.18 -0.11 18.56
CA THR A 392 2.78 -0.51 18.41
C THR A 392 1.98 -0.11 19.66
N VAL A 393 0.95 0.69 19.48
CA VAL A 393 -0.01 1.09 20.51
C VAL A 393 -1.12 0.06 20.62
N SER A 394 -1.69 -0.33 19.48
CA SER A 394 -2.75 -1.35 19.39
C SER A 394 -2.91 -1.85 17.96
N HIS A 395 -3.53 -3.00 17.81
CA HIS A 395 -4.20 -3.42 16.58
C HIS A 395 -5.69 -3.15 16.75
N VAL A 396 -6.29 -2.36 15.86
CA VAL A 396 -7.71 -2.01 15.92
C VAL A 396 -8.42 -2.70 14.76
N ASP A 397 -9.30 -3.64 15.09
CA ASP A 397 -10.21 -4.30 14.14
C ASP A 397 -11.59 -3.68 14.25
N LEU A 398 -11.99 -2.93 13.22
CA LEU A 398 -13.25 -2.21 13.19
C LEU A 398 -14.46 -3.13 12.98
N LYS A 399 -14.30 -4.22 12.24
CA LYS A 399 -15.35 -5.22 12.03
C LYS A 399 -15.69 -5.95 13.33
N GLN A 400 -14.67 -6.28 14.11
CA GLN A 400 -14.87 -6.90 15.43
C GLN A 400 -15.54 -5.93 16.40
N ARG A 401 -15.13 -4.66 16.39
CA ARG A 401 -15.62 -3.67 17.37
C ARG A 401 -17.00 -3.11 17.02
N TRP A 402 -17.31 -2.92 15.74
CA TRP A 402 -18.58 -2.39 15.24
C TRP A 402 -19.11 -3.19 14.04
N PRO A 403 -19.52 -4.45 14.23
CA PRO A 403 -19.88 -5.36 13.14
C PRO A 403 -21.05 -4.83 12.29
N ASP A 404 -22.05 -4.21 12.90
CA ASP A 404 -23.18 -3.63 12.17
C ASP A 404 -22.78 -2.42 11.31
N LYS A 405 -21.94 -1.52 11.85
CA LYS A 405 -21.40 -0.39 11.11
C LYS A 405 -20.53 -0.84 9.96
N TRP A 406 -19.67 -1.82 10.19
CA TRP A 406 -18.84 -2.43 9.15
C TRP A 406 -19.67 -3.01 8.01
N ALA A 407 -20.73 -3.75 8.34
CA ALA A 407 -21.56 -4.42 7.35
C ALA A 407 -22.44 -3.46 6.53
N LYS A 408 -22.94 -2.37 7.15
CA LYS A 408 -24.00 -1.54 6.58
C LYS A 408 -23.53 -0.15 6.17
N ASP A 409 -22.72 0.52 7.01
CA ASP A 409 -22.48 1.96 6.88
C ASP A 409 -21.09 2.32 6.33
N TRP A 410 -20.11 1.43 6.49
CA TRP A 410 -18.69 1.74 6.18
C TRP A 410 -18.18 1.10 4.89
N PHE A 411 -19.06 0.58 4.06
CA PHE A 411 -18.70 0.01 2.77
C PHE A 411 -18.54 1.12 1.73
N GLY A 412 -17.35 1.23 1.17
CA GLY A 412 -17.03 2.27 0.20
C GLY A 412 -16.80 3.69 0.78
N TRP A 413 -16.67 3.78 2.14
CA TRP A 413 -16.52 5.07 2.85
C TRP A 413 -15.46 5.00 3.95
#